data_96c2b745cade66a6f09e11317f5b0d90
#
_entry.id   96c2b745cade66a6f09e11317f5b0d90
#
_cell.length_a   1.000
_cell.length_b   1.000
_cell.length_c   1.000
_cell.angle_alpha   90.00
_cell.angle_beta   90.00
_cell.angle_gamma   90.00
#
_symmetry.space_group_name_H-M   'P 1'
#
loop_
_entity.id
_entity.type
_entity.pdbx_description
1 polymer ?
#
loop_
_entity_poly.entity_id
_entity_poly.type
_entity_poly.pdbx_seq_one_letter_code
_entity_poly.pdbx_strand_id
1 'polypeptide(L)'
;VVLGLVRVGVTQPERCVTPTREQLDHAVTAATQWAMDTQKADGTWTYRYDVVRGVDYGYYEYVRHAGLTMALYQVDLVTGAADALGAADRGTTYLLDRLRSANGGQALDDGSDSADTGAVALWLAGLSMRRQATGDGRYDDLMRSLGRFLVGQVSERGAVAAAWDAGTQGPRVGSSSPFYTGETSWALSLLHAVFPTEGWDVTTRRILHYLATERDDAEDAFPPIPDHWAAHTFDEVAAWPSVPGAGATARPGLDADEAHYAVRVAQLESVQIRYESQRTGSTASRWTRGEIAVPAGLGAITEALGSLWRVAQTNTTVGAEIDAIAERATCAAGLLVSRQIDDARAATLPEPDMARGAWERAGDTQIDDQQHALSGLLVVRTQLYGAFGK
;
A
#
# COMPACT_ATOMS: atom_id res chain seq x y z
N VAL A 1 -28.19 18.32 29.47
CA VAL A 1 -27.35 19.37 28.86
C VAL A 1 -25.92 18.84 28.66
N VAL A 2 -25.23 18.33 29.70
CA VAL A 2 -23.82 17.85 29.60
C VAL A 2 -23.68 16.74 28.57
N LEU A 3 -24.55 15.71 28.58
CA LEU A 3 -24.54 14.64 27.58
C LEU A 3 -24.80 15.17 26.17
N GLY A 4 -25.63 16.17 25.99
CA GLY A 4 -25.87 16.82 24.70
C GLY A 4 -24.65 17.63 24.23
N LEU A 5 -23.97 18.32 25.10
CA LEU A 5 -22.72 19.03 24.78
C LEU A 5 -21.57 18.10 24.49
N VAL A 6 -21.45 16.96 25.21
CA VAL A 6 -20.46 15.92 24.92
C VAL A 6 -20.77 15.28 23.55
N ARG A 7 -22.04 14.99 23.26
CA ARG A 7 -22.44 14.41 21.97
C ARG A 7 -22.20 15.39 20.80
N VAL A 8 -22.45 16.66 20.96
CA VAL A 8 -22.22 17.67 19.90
C VAL A 8 -20.76 18.08 19.81
N GLY A 9 -20.04 18.13 20.92
CA GLY A 9 -18.64 18.53 20.98
C GLY A 9 -17.64 17.40 20.73
N VAL A 10 -17.95 16.18 21.20
CA VAL A 10 -17.01 15.03 21.19
C VAL A 10 -17.40 13.97 20.18
N THR A 11 -18.70 13.72 19.95
CA THR A 11 -19.18 12.76 18.93
C THR A 11 -19.98 13.50 17.87
N GLN A 12 -19.41 13.73 16.71
CA GLN A 12 -20.12 14.22 15.53
C GLN A 12 -20.72 13.05 14.75
N PRO A 13 -21.76 13.29 13.95
CA PRO A 13 -22.23 12.28 13.01
C PRO A 13 -21.12 11.92 12.02
N GLU A 14 -21.03 10.66 11.67
CA GLU A 14 -20.16 10.18 10.62
C GLU A 14 -20.57 10.79 9.28
N ARG A 15 -19.58 11.14 8.46
CA ARG A 15 -19.75 11.77 7.15
C ARG A 15 -19.30 10.83 6.04
N CYS A 16 -19.76 9.58 6.13
CA CYS A 16 -19.54 8.61 5.08
C CYS A 16 -20.46 8.91 3.89
N VAL A 17 -19.88 9.17 2.73
CA VAL A 17 -20.60 9.26 1.47
C VAL A 17 -20.19 8.06 0.63
N THR A 18 -21.14 7.20 0.30
CA THR A 18 -20.91 6.07 -0.61
C THR A 18 -20.63 6.64 -2.01
N PRO A 19 -19.43 6.45 -2.57
CA PRO A 19 -19.14 6.91 -3.92
C PRO A 19 -19.88 6.04 -4.94
N THR A 20 -20.25 6.61 -6.07
CA THR A 20 -20.71 5.81 -7.21
C THR A 20 -19.52 5.17 -7.92
N ARG A 21 -19.80 4.15 -8.74
CA ARG A 21 -18.79 3.52 -9.58
C ARG A 21 -18.08 4.55 -10.48
N GLU A 22 -18.86 5.44 -11.10
CA GLU A 22 -18.35 6.48 -11.98
C GLU A 22 -17.45 7.47 -11.24
N GLN A 23 -17.76 7.80 -9.98
CA GLN A 23 -16.92 8.67 -9.16
C GLN A 23 -15.58 8.00 -8.83
N LEU A 24 -15.58 6.69 -8.54
CA LEU A 24 -14.36 5.93 -8.34
C LEU A 24 -13.53 5.84 -9.63
N ASP A 25 -14.16 5.53 -10.76
CA ASP A 25 -13.49 5.46 -12.06
C ASP A 25 -12.85 6.80 -12.43
N HIS A 26 -13.58 7.90 -12.22
CA HIS A 26 -13.08 9.25 -12.45
C HIS A 26 -11.87 9.57 -11.54
N ALA A 27 -11.97 9.26 -10.24
CA ALA A 27 -10.90 9.55 -9.29
C ALA A 27 -9.63 8.73 -9.59
N VAL A 28 -9.77 7.45 -9.93
CA VAL A 28 -8.65 6.59 -10.37
C VAL A 28 -8.01 7.15 -11.63
N THR A 29 -8.82 7.53 -12.64
CA THR A 29 -8.32 8.09 -13.90
C THR A 29 -7.56 9.39 -13.67
N ALA A 30 -8.12 10.30 -12.86
CA ALA A 30 -7.49 11.59 -12.58
C ALA A 30 -6.15 11.43 -11.83
N ALA A 31 -6.08 10.52 -10.84
CA ALA A 31 -4.84 10.23 -10.10
C ALA A 31 -3.79 9.57 -10.99
N THR A 32 -4.20 8.63 -11.85
CA THR A 32 -3.30 7.98 -12.82
C THR A 32 -2.73 9.02 -13.79
N GLN A 33 -3.59 9.92 -14.31
CA GLN A 33 -3.17 10.98 -15.19
C GLN A 33 -2.18 11.93 -14.51
N TRP A 34 -2.45 12.35 -13.26
CA TRP A 34 -1.51 13.14 -12.48
C TRP A 34 -0.15 12.46 -12.38
N ALA A 35 -0.12 11.16 -12.05
CA ALA A 35 1.13 10.42 -11.92
C ALA A 35 1.90 10.34 -13.26
N MET A 36 1.22 10.24 -14.39
CA MET A 36 1.85 10.23 -15.71
C MET A 36 2.36 11.61 -16.12
N ASP A 37 1.55 12.67 -15.91
CA ASP A 37 1.86 14.02 -16.36
C ASP A 37 2.97 14.68 -15.53
N THR A 38 3.11 14.32 -14.24
CA THR A 38 4.15 14.83 -13.34
C THR A 38 5.43 14.00 -13.37
N GLN A 39 5.46 12.89 -14.12
CA GLN A 39 6.67 12.08 -14.27
C GLN A 39 7.70 12.82 -15.15
N LYS A 40 8.93 12.94 -14.63
CA LYS A 40 10.07 13.53 -15.32
C LYS A 40 10.63 12.57 -16.39
N ALA A 41 11.40 13.12 -17.33
CA ALA A 41 11.97 12.34 -18.44
C ALA A 41 12.92 11.22 -17.99
N ASP A 42 13.53 11.34 -16.79
CA ASP A 42 14.40 10.32 -16.18
C ASP A 42 13.62 9.23 -15.43
N GLY A 43 12.29 9.27 -15.44
CA GLY A 43 11.42 8.33 -14.74
C GLY A 43 11.11 8.69 -13.29
N THR A 44 11.68 9.77 -12.76
CA THR A 44 11.37 10.26 -11.40
C THR A 44 10.15 11.17 -11.37
N TRP A 45 9.74 11.55 -10.16
CA TRP A 45 8.69 12.53 -9.90
C TRP A 45 9.22 13.68 -9.05
N THR A 46 8.45 14.76 -8.94
CA THR A 46 8.62 15.69 -7.83
C THR A 46 8.14 15.01 -6.55
N TYR A 47 9.06 14.75 -5.63
CA TYR A 47 8.77 13.95 -4.44
C TYR A 47 7.71 14.60 -3.54
N ARG A 48 7.91 15.89 -3.23
CA ARG A 48 7.00 16.71 -2.44
C ARG A 48 6.96 18.13 -3.01
N TYR A 49 5.77 18.64 -3.23
CA TYR A 49 5.52 19.91 -3.87
C TYR A 49 4.48 20.73 -3.11
N ASP A 50 4.84 21.97 -2.72
CA ASP A 50 3.89 22.94 -2.16
C ASP A 50 3.03 23.50 -3.28
N VAL A 51 1.79 23.00 -3.41
CA VAL A 51 0.87 23.41 -4.49
C VAL A 51 0.34 24.83 -4.29
N VAL A 52 0.42 25.37 -3.07
CA VAL A 52 -0.04 26.75 -2.75
C VAL A 52 1.01 27.78 -3.13
N ARG A 53 2.30 27.45 -2.96
CA ARG A 53 3.43 28.36 -3.25
C ARG A 53 4.12 28.06 -4.57
N GLY A 54 3.90 26.92 -5.18
CA GLY A 54 4.61 26.50 -6.40
C GLY A 54 6.08 26.11 -6.13
N VAL A 55 6.38 25.35 -5.08
CA VAL A 55 7.75 25.06 -4.66
C VAL A 55 8.02 23.56 -4.56
N ASP A 56 9.03 23.07 -5.28
CA ASP A 56 9.61 21.73 -5.12
C ASP A 56 10.58 21.72 -3.93
N TYR A 57 10.42 20.80 -3.00
CA TYR A 57 11.30 20.66 -1.82
C TYR A 57 12.66 20.02 -2.14
N GLY A 58 12.83 19.40 -3.31
CA GLY A 58 14.13 19.01 -3.87
C GLY A 58 14.82 17.80 -3.23
N TYR A 59 14.15 16.98 -2.42
CA TYR A 59 14.68 15.70 -1.94
C TYR A 59 13.95 14.49 -2.54
N TYR A 60 14.53 13.29 -2.46
CA TYR A 60 13.99 12.09 -3.09
C TYR A 60 14.26 10.83 -2.28
N GLU A 61 13.30 9.90 -2.26
CA GLU A 61 13.41 8.62 -1.57
C GLU A 61 12.98 7.46 -2.47
N TYR A 62 13.73 6.36 -2.43
CA TYR A 62 13.47 5.21 -3.31
C TYR A 62 12.25 4.39 -2.88
N VAL A 63 11.92 4.36 -1.59
CA VAL A 63 10.72 3.68 -1.09
C VAL A 63 9.48 4.25 -1.77
N ARG A 64 9.34 5.57 -1.77
CA ARG A 64 8.19 6.27 -2.35
C ARG A 64 8.18 6.21 -3.88
N HIS A 65 9.36 6.24 -4.51
CA HIS A 65 9.49 5.99 -5.94
C HIS A 65 9.00 4.59 -6.32
N ALA A 66 9.48 3.56 -5.60
CA ALA A 66 9.06 2.18 -5.81
C ALA A 66 7.55 2.01 -5.59
N GLY A 67 7.00 2.66 -4.56
CA GLY A 67 5.57 2.65 -4.26
C GLY A 67 4.71 3.22 -5.39
N LEU A 68 5.02 4.42 -5.92
CA LEU A 68 4.25 4.99 -7.02
C LEU A 68 4.44 4.21 -8.33
N THR A 69 5.65 3.68 -8.58
CA THR A 69 5.91 2.78 -9.72
C THR A 69 5.05 1.51 -9.61
N MET A 70 4.96 0.91 -8.42
CA MET A 70 4.11 -0.25 -8.14
C MET A 70 2.63 0.07 -8.37
N ALA A 71 2.13 1.22 -7.88
CA ALA A 71 0.74 1.61 -8.06
C ALA A 71 0.37 1.78 -9.55
N LEU A 72 1.28 2.28 -10.39
CA LEU A 72 1.06 2.37 -11.83
C LEU A 72 1.04 0.98 -12.50
N TYR A 73 1.85 0.01 -12.06
CA TYR A 73 1.72 -1.39 -12.49
C TYR A 73 0.40 -2.01 -12.03
N GLN A 74 -0.08 -1.65 -10.84
CA GLN A 74 -1.40 -2.08 -10.36
C GLN A 74 -2.52 -1.51 -11.24
N VAL A 75 -2.42 -0.24 -11.66
CA VAL A 75 -3.37 0.34 -12.63
C VAL A 75 -3.42 -0.49 -13.91
N ASP A 76 -2.26 -0.79 -14.52
CA ASP A 76 -2.22 -1.61 -15.74
C ASP A 76 -2.82 -3.01 -15.51
N LEU A 77 -2.45 -3.66 -14.41
CA LEU A 77 -2.95 -5.00 -14.08
C LEU A 77 -4.49 -5.06 -14.04
N VAL A 78 -5.14 -4.04 -13.45
CA VAL A 78 -6.60 -4.06 -13.25
C VAL A 78 -7.39 -3.41 -14.38
N THR A 79 -6.79 -2.47 -15.12
CA THR A 79 -7.48 -1.69 -16.16
C THR A 79 -7.01 -2.00 -17.59
N GLY A 80 -5.80 -2.53 -17.76
CA GLY A 80 -5.14 -2.71 -19.05
C GLY A 80 -4.62 -1.39 -19.65
N ALA A 81 -4.34 -0.37 -18.83
CA ALA A 81 -3.91 0.95 -19.28
C ALA A 81 -2.42 0.96 -19.69
N ALA A 82 -2.17 0.79 -21.00
CA ALA A 82 -0.80 0.71 -21.54
C ALA A 82 0.06 1.96 -21.24
N ASP A 83 -0.54 3.13 -21.12
CA ASP A 83 0.18 4.36 -20.79
C ASP A 83 0.68 4.34 -19.34
N ALA A 84 -0.09 3.79 -18.40
CA ALA A 84 0.32 3.56 -17.02
C ALA A 84 1.46 2.53 -16.95
N LEU A 85 1.38 1.43 -17.72
CA LEU A 85 2.48 0.48 -17.89
C LEU A 85 3.75 1.17 -18.36
N GLY A 86 3.65 2.03 -19.39
CA GLY A 86 4.79 2.77 -19.92
C GLY A 86 5.42 3.71 -18.89
N ALA A 87 4.61 4.38 -18.07
CA ALA A 87 5.09 5.23 -16.98
C ALA A 87 5.77 4.40 -15.87
N ALA A 88 5.19 3.27 -15.47
CA ALA A 88 5.79 2.35 -14.51
C ALA A 88 7.12 1.75 -15.01
N ASP A 89 7.20 1.39 -16.30
CA ASP A 89 8.45 0.90 -16.91
C ASP A 89 9.55 1.99 -16.92
N ARG A 90 9.22 3.28 -17.08
CA ARG A 90 10.20 4.38 -16.92
C ARG A 90 10.67 4.50 -15.45
N GLY A 91 9.75 4.41 -14.48
CA GLY A 91 10.10 4.37 -13.06
C GLY A 91 11.01 3.19 -12.72
N THR A 92 10.71 2.02 -13.26
CA THR A 92 11.58 0.82 -13.13
C THR A 92 12.96 1.04 -13.76
N THR A 93 13.03 1.69 -14.92
CA THR A 93 14.32 1.99 -15.58
C THR A 93 15.21 2.85 -14.68
N TYR A 94 14.65 3.84 -14.00
CA TYR A 94 15.39 4.65 -13.02
C TYR A 94 15.98 3.80 -11.89
N LEU A 95 15.25 2.79 -11.38
CA LEU A 95 15.73 1.90 -10.31
C LEU A 95 16.77 0.89 -10.80
N LEU A 96 16.69 0.42 -12.06
CA LEU A 96 17.67 -0.51 -12.64
C LEU A 96 19.10 0.04 -12.65
N ASP A 97 19.26 1.34 -12.85
CA ASP A 97 20.58 2.01 -12.84
C ASP A 97 21.18 2.12 -11.42
N ARG A 98 20.44 1.67 -10.39
CA ARG A 98 20.78 1.83 -8.96
C ARG A 98 20.82 0.51 -8.20
N LEU A 99 21.17 -0.55 -8.90
CA LEU A 99 21.27 -1.88 -8.29
C LEU A 99 22.64 -2.08 -7.62
N ARG A 100 22.61 -2.71 -6.45
CA ARG A 100 23.80 -3.22 -5.75
C ARG A 100 23.61 -4.68 -5.34
N SER A 101 24.71 -5.42 -5.28
CA SER A 101 24.67 -6.78 -4.71
C SER A 101 24.59 -6.72 -3.18
N ALA A 102 23.65 -7.46 -2.60
CA ALA A 102 23.41 -7.52 -1.17
C ALA A 102 22.72 -8.85 -0.80
N ASN A 103 23.12 -9.48 0.29
CA ASN A 103 22.41 -10.63 0.89
C ASN A 103 22.14 -11.82 -0.08
N GLY A 104 23.06 -12.08 -1.00
CA GLY A 104 22.90 -13.13 -2.02
C GLY A 104 21.91 -12.79 -3.14
N GLY A 105 21.45 -11.56 -3.20
CA GLY A 105 20.58 -11.00 -4.23
C GLY A 105 20.99 -9.60 -4.64
N GLN A 106 20.00 -8.81 -5.03
CA GLN A 106 20.16 -7.40 -5.39
C GLN A 106 19.24 -6.51 -4.55
N ALA A 107 19.72 -5.31 -4.20
CA ALA A 107 18.98 -4.26 -3.54
C ALA A 107 19.22 -2.93 -4.26
N LEU A 108 18.56 -1.87 -3.79
CA LEU A 108 18.77 -0.52 -4.31
C LEU A 108 19.93 0.17 -3.59
N ASP A 109 20.78 0.83 -4.35
CA ASP A 109 21.90 1.62 -3.90
C ASP A 109 21.51 3.11 -3.87
N ASP A 110 21.42 3.70 -2.71
CA ASP A 110 21.17 5.12 -2.51
C ASP A 110 22.47 5.93 -2.31
N GLY A 111 23.61 5.29 -2.49
CA GLY A 111 24.94 5.87 -2.26
C GLY A 111 25.37 5.84 -0.79
N SER A 112 24.59 5.24 0.10
CA SER A 112 24.94 5.03 1.51
C SER A 112 25.49 3.62 1.78
N ASP A 113 25.94 3.40 3.01
CA ASP A 113 26.34 2.07 3.49
C ASP A 113 25.14 1.17 3.87
N SER A 114 23.96 1.46 3.33
CA SER A 114 22.71 0.81 3.67
C SER A 114 21.90 0.52 2.41
N ALA A 115 21.00 -0.46 2.49
CA ALA A 115 19.95 -0.66 1.50
C ALA A 115 18.61 -0.83 2.22
N ASP A 116 17.60 -0.11 1.74
CA ASP A 116 16.26 -0.08 2.33
C ASP A 116 15.44 -1.29 1.90
N THR A 117 14.88 -2.03 2.88
CA THR A 117 14.12 -3.25 2.62
C THR A 117 12.77 -2.92 1.96
N GLY A 118 12.10 -1.84 2.39
CA GLY A 118 10.79 -1.45 1.87
C GLY A 118 10.84 -1.05 0.39
N ALA A 119 11.87 -0.32 -0.02
CA ALA A 119 12.04 0.05 -1.43
C ALA A 119 12.14 -1.18 -2.35
N VAL A 120 12.89 -2.20 -1.93
CA VAL A 120 13.02 -3.45 -2.67
C VAL A 120 11.70 -4.23 -2.68
N ALA A 121 10.99 -4.26 -1.55
CA ALA A 121 9.71 -4.97 -1.44
C ALA A 121 8.65 -4.36 -2.37
N LEU A 122 8.45 -3.05 -2.33
CA LEU A 122 7.47 -2.38 -3.18
C LEU A 122 7.81 -2.50 -4.68
N TRP A 123 9.10 -2.40 -5.03
CA TRP A 123 9.50 -2.60 -6.43
C TRP A 123 9.26 -4.03 -6.89
N LEU A 124 9.60 -5.04 -6.08
CA LEU A 124 9.32 -6.45 -6.40
C LEU A 124 7.82 -6.72 -6.53
N ALA A 125 6.99 -6.13 -5.67
CA ALA A 125 5.53 -6.22 -5.79
C ALA A 125 5.06 -5.65 -7.13
N GLY A 126 5.54 -4.47 -7.53
CA GLY A 126 5.23 -3.87 -8.83
C GLY A 126 5.67 -4.74 -10.01
N LEU A 127 6.90 -5.26 -9.99
CA LEU A 127 7.40 -6.16 -11.05
C LEU A 127 6.57 -7.46 -11.14
N SER A 128 6.10 -7.99 -10.01
CA SER A 128 5.22 -9.16 -9.97
C SER A 128 3.87 -8.86 -10.63
N MET A 129 3.28 -7.69 -10.36
CA MET A 129 2.05 -7.23 -11.02
C MET A 129 2.26 -7.03 -12.52
N ARG A 130 3.38 -6.41 -12.93
CA ARG A 130 3.74 -6.28 -14.34
C ARG A 130 3.82 -7.65 -15.04
N ARG A 131 4.47 -8.61 -14.39
CA ARG A 131 4.61 -9.98 -14.92
C ARG A 131 3.25 -10.65 -15.09
N GLN A 132 2.34 -10.46 -14.14
CA GLN A 132 0.97 -10.98 -14.23
C GLN A 132 0.16 -10.28 -15.34
N ALA A 133 0.27 -8.98 -15.48
CA ALA A 133 -0.46 -8.20 -16.48
C ALA A 133 -0.02 -8.49 -17.91
N THR A 134 1.30 -8.59 -18.15
CA THR A 134 1.87 -8.64 -19.50
C THR A 134 2.29 -10.04 -19.96
N GLY A 135 2.55 -10.96 -19.04
CA GLY A 135 3.19 -12.24 -19.34
C GLY A 135 4.68 -12.13 -19.70
N ASP A 136 5.26 -10.92 -19.73
CA ASP A 136 6.64 -10.66 -20.18
C ASP A 136 7.65 -10.94 -19.07
N GLY A 137 8.49 -11.96 -19.26
CA GLY A 137 9.48 -12.46 -18.32
C GLY A 137 10.81 -11.71 -18.29
N ARG A 138 10.93 -10.53 -18.92
CA ARG A 138 12.21 -9.79 -19.01
C ARG A 138 12.86 -9.48 -17.66
N TYR A 139 12.08 -9.41 -16.58
CA TYR A 139 12.55 -9.14 -15.22
C TYR A 139 12.53 -10.36 -14.29
N ASP A 140 12.25 -11.56 -14.80
CA ASP A 140 12.12 -12.78 -13.98
C ASP A 140 13.36 -13.06 -13.13
N ASP A 141 14.57 -12.92 -13.68
CA ASP A 141 15.82 -13.11 -12.93
C ASP A 141 16.08 -12.01 -11.91
N LEU A 142 15.72 -10.76 -12.23
CA LEU A 142 15.77 -9.64 -11.28
C LEU A 142 14.81 -9.87 -10.13
N MET A 143 13.56 -10.26 -10.39
CA MET A 143 12.56 -10.55 -9.38
C MET A 143 13.05 -11.63 -8.40
N ARG A 144 13.64 -12.71 -8.90
CA ARG A 144 14.27 -13.74 -8.07
C ARG A 144 15.43 -13.19 -7.24
N SER A 145 16.21 -12.27 -7.81
CA SER A 145 17.34 -11.66 -7.14
C SER A 145 16.90 -10.73 -6.00
N LEU A 146 15.89 -9.88 -6.24
CA LEU A 146 15.25 -9.04 -5.21
C LEU A 146 14.59 -9.90 -4.13
N GLY A 147 13.90 -10.99 -4.51
CA GLY A 147 13.31 -11.94 -3.58
C GLY A 147 14.34 -12.59 -2.65
N ARG A 148 15.52 -13.01 -3.16
CA ARG A 148 16.61 -13.52 -2.32
C ARG A 148 17.13 -12.50 -1.32
N PHE A 149 17.28 -11.23 -1.74
CA PHE A 149 17.62 -10.15 -0.81
C PHE A 149 16.60 -10.05 0.33
N LEU A 150 15.29 -10.00 -0.01
CA LEU A 150 14.22 -9.90 0.99
C LEU A 150 14.21 -11.10 1.95
N VAL A 151 14.35 -12.33 1.44
CA VAL A 151 14.45 -13.53 2.29
C VAL A 151 15.61 -13.42 3.28
N GLY A 152 16.75 -12.88 2.84
CA GLY A 152 17.91 -12.64 3.69
C GLY A 152 17.71 -11.55 4.77
N GLN A 153 16.67 -10.70 4.64
CA GLN A 153 16.30 -9.70 5.65
C GLN A 153 15.37 -10.27 6.74
N VAL A 154 14.87 -11.50 6.56
CA VAL A 154 13.90 -12.13 7.48
C VAL A 154 14.62 -12.99 8.51
N SER A 155 14.36 -12.74 9.78
CA SER A 155 14.87 -13.56 10.88
C SER A 155 14.22 -14.96 10.92
N GLU A 156 14.78 -15.86 11.71
CA GLU A 156 14.21 -17.21 11.93
C GLU A 156 12.78 -17.16 12.51
N ARG A 157 12.44 -16.09 13.25
CA ARG A 157 11.11 -15.88 13.83
C ARG A 157 10.13 -15.18 12.88
N GLY A 158 10.61 -14.58 11.76
CA GLY A 158 9.77 -13.88 10.79
C GLY A 158 9.83 -12.35 10.88
N ALA A 159 10.51 -11.78 11.87
CA ALA A 159 10.76 -10.34 11.93
C ALA A 159 11.66 -9.89 10.76
N VAL A 160 11.36 -8.74 10.16
CA VAL A 160 12.08 -8.19 9.02
C VAL A 160 12.96 -7.03 9.44
N ALA A 161 14.26 -7.08 9.10
CA ALA A 161 15.14 -5.95 9.28
C ALA A 161 14.80 -4.83 8.28
N ALA A 162 14.68 -3.60 8.77
CA ALA A 162 14.32 -2.45 7.93
C ALA A 162 15.42 -2.08 6.93
N ALA A 163 16.66 -2.43 7.21
CA ALA A 163 17.78 -2.12 6.35
C ALA A 163 18.83 -3.25 6.36
N TRP A 164 19.54 -3.37 5.23
CA TRP A 164 20.78 -4.10 5.10
C TRP A 164 21.96 -3.15 5.36
N ASP A 165 23.08 -3.68 5.88
CA ASP A 165 24.27 -2.91 6.24
C ASP A 165 25.51 -3.43 5.49
N ALA A 166 26.20 -2.56 4.78
CA ALA A 166 27.36 -2.90 3.97
C ALA A 166 28.59 -3.30 4.81
N GLY A 167 28.70 -2.80 6.04
CA GLY A 167 29.82 -3.13 6.92
C GLY A 167 29.73 -4.56 7.44
N THR A 168 28.55 -5.03 7.78
CA THR A 168 28.27 -6.40 8.24
C THR A 168 27.90 -7.37 7.13
N GLN A 169 27.63 -6.87 5.93
CA GLN A 169 27.11 -7.65 4.78
C GLN A 169 25.85 -8.44 5.10
N GLY A 170 24.97 -7.89 5.95
CA GLY A 170 23.76 -8.55 6.43
C GLY A 170 22.68 -7.59 6.92
N PRO A 171 21.57 -8.13 7.45
CA PRO A 171 20.52 -7.33 8.06
C PRO A 171 21.06 -6.43 9.17
N ARG A 172 20.68 -5.16 9.19
CA ARG A 172 21.05 -4.23 10.26
C ARG A 172 20.34 -4.60 11.55
N VAL A 173 21.12 -5.04 12.54
CA VAL A 173 20.61 -5.48 13.84
C VAL A 173 19.84 -4.34 14.52
N GLY A 174 18.66 -4.65 15.04
CA GLY A 174 17.79 -3.70 15.74
C GLY A 174 17.12 -2.65 14.86
N SER A 175 17.23 -2.75 13.53
CA SER A 175 16.42 -1.93 12.63
C SER A 175 15.05 -2.56 12.42
N SER A 176 13.98 -1.82 12.71
CA SER A 176 12.60 -2.22 12.45
C SER A 176 11.84 -1.09 11.74
N SER A 177 10.81 -1.44 11.03
CA SER A 177 9.86 -0.50 10.44
C SER A 177 8.45 -1.04 10.66
N PRO A 178 7.48 -0.20 11.03
CA PRO A 178 6.10 -0.62 11.20
C PRO A 178 5.46 -1.14 9.90
N PHE A 179 6.09 -0.91 8.75
CA PHE A 179 5.54 -1.21 7.43
C PHE A 179 6.30 -2.32 6.69
N TYR A 180 7.64 -2.39 6.82
CA TYR A 180 8.47 -3.22 5.94
C TYR A 180 8.27 -4.73 6.15
N THR A 181 7.77 -5.13 7.33
CA THR A 181 7.42 -6.53 7.60
C THR A 181 6.25 -6.96 6.71
N GLY A 182 5.19 -6.17 6.66
CA GLY A 182 4.04 -6.42 5.79
C GLY A 182 4.38 -6.25 4.30
N GLU A 183 5.12 -5.20 3.91
CA GLU A 183 5.58 -4.99 2.53
C GLU A 183 6.37 -6.19 2.00
N THR A 184 7.30 -6.71 2.82
CA THR A 184 8.11 -7.89 2.47
C THR A 184 7.25 -9.14 2.31
N SER A 185 6.29 -9.35 3.21
CA SER A 185 5.34 -10.45 3.14
C SER A 185 4.52 -10.40 1.84
N TRP A 186 3.98 -9.22 1.51
CA TRP A 186 3.20 -9.02 0.30
C TRP A 186 4.02 -9.23 -0.98
N ALA A 187 5.21 -8.63 -1.06
CA ALA A 187 6.10 -8.81 -2.20
C ALA A 187 6.45 -10.28 -2.45
N LEU A 188 6.77 -11.04 -1.39
CA LEU A 188 7.08 -12.47 -1.49
C LEU A 188 5.82 -13.31 -1.82
N SER A 189 4.62 -12.91 -1.37
CA SER A 189 3.38 -13.59 -1.73
C SER A 189 3.04 -13.44 -3.22
N LEU A 190 3.23 -12.23 -3.76
CA LEU A 190 3.09 -11.96 -5.20
C LEU A 190 4.15 -12.71 -6.02
N LEU A 191 5.39 -12.77 -5.53
CA LEU A 191 6.46 -13.52 -6.17
C LEU A 191 6.13 -15.03 -6.21
N HIS A 192 5.55 -15.57 -5.12
CA HIS A 192 5.05 -16.95 -5.09
C HIS A 192 3.94 -17.18 -6.12
N ALA A 193 3.02 -16.24 -6.29
CA ALA A 193 1.96 -16.37 -7.30
C ALA A 193 2.54 -16.45 -8.74
N VAL A 194 3.67 -15.79 -9.00
CA VAL A 194 4.37 -15.86 -10.28
C VAL A 194 5.24 -17.12 -10.40
N PHE A 195 5.92 -17.52 -9.32
CA PHE A 195 6.84 -18.66 -9.28
C PHE A 195 6.49 -19.65 -8.15
N PRO A 196 5.39 -20.39 -8.26
CA PRO A 196 4.79 -21.13 -7.15
C PRO A 196 5.59 -22.35 -6.66
N THR A 197 6.64 -22.75 -7.37
CA THR A 197 7.47 -23.93 -7.02
C THR A 197 8.84 -23.56 -6.45
N GLU A 198 9.13 -22.26 -6.24
CA GLU A 198 10.45 -21.79 -5.85
C GLU A 198 10.61 -21.54 -4.34
N GLY A 199 9.59 -21.84 -3.51
CA GLY A 199 9.68 -21.83 -2.04
C GLY A 199 9.49 -20.46 -1.38
N TRP A 200 9.02 -19.44 -2.09
CA TRP A 200 8.74 -18.10 -1.53
C TRP A 200 7.65 -18.12 -0.46
N ASP A 201 6.71 -19.07 -0.56
CA ASP A 201 5.64 -19.33 0.40
C ASP A 201 6.16 -19.59 1.83
N VAL A 202 7.27 -20.28 1.97
CA VAL A 202 7.84 -20.63 3.29
C VAL A 202 8.19 -19.37 4.08
N THR A 203 8.83 -18.40 3.45
CA THR A 203 9.19 -17.14 4.11
C THR A 203 7.97 -16.25 4.32
N THR A 204 7.05 -16.19 3.35
CA THR A 204 5.78 -15.47 3.50
C THR A 204 5.01 -15.96 4.73
N ARG A 205 4.81 -17.27 4.88
CA ARG A 205 4.11 -17.86 6.04
C ARG A 205 4.82 -17.59 7.36
N ARG A 206 6.16 -17.61 7.37
CA ARG A 206 6.93 -17.28 8.57
C ARG A 206 6.69 -15.83 9.00
N ILE A 207 6.66 -14.89 8.06
CA ILE A 207 6.35 -13.48 8.34
C ILE A 207 4.92 -13.33 8.84
N LEU A 208 3.94 -13.98 8.18
CA LEU A 208 2.54 -13.94 8.62
C LEU A 208 2.34 -14.50 10.03
N HIS A 209 3.01 -15.60 10.35
CA HIS A 209 2.99 -16.14 11.72
C HIS A 209 3.55 -15.13 12.74
N TYR A 210 4.68 -14.49 12.45
CA TYR A 210 5.26 -13.44 13.30
C TYR A 210 4.29 -12.27 13.50
N LEU A 211 3.70 -11.77 12.43
CA LEU A 211 2.71 -10.68 12.49
C LEU A 211 1.48 -11.06 13.32
N ALA A 212 1.02 -12.30 13.19
CA ALA A 212 -0.20 -12.77 13.86
C ALA A 212 0.00 -13.07 15.35
N THR A 213 1.19 -13.52 15.76
CA THR A 213 1.38 -14.14 17.08
C THR A 213 2.48 -13.51 17.94
N GLU A 214 3.47 -12.80 17.35
CA GLU A 214 4.66 -12.41 18.07
C GLU A 214 4.94 -10.90 18.05
N ARG A 215 4.52 -10.19 16.99
CA ARG A 215 4.94 -8.83 16.71
C ARG A 215 4.65 -7.85 17.84
N ASP A 216 3.45 -7.88 18.39
CA ASP A 216 3.03 -6.92 19.41
C ASP A 216 3.92 -6.95 20.64
N ASP A 217 4.28 -8.18 21.10
CA ASP A 217 5.17 -8.38 22.25
C ASP A 217 6.63 -8.09 21.90
N ALA A 218 7.05 -8.41 20.65
CA ALA A 218 8.44 -8.26 20.22
C ALA A 218 8.84 -6.82 19.91
N GLU A 219 7.90 -6.01 19.42
CA GLU A 219 8.15 -4.63 18.99
C GLU A 219 7.63 -3.57 19.99
N ASP A 220 7.03 -3.99 21.13
CA ASP A 220 6.48 -3.10 22.19
C ASP A 220 5.57 -2.00 21.62
N ALA A 221 4.86 -2.29 20.53
CA ALA A 221 4.03 -1.32 19.83
C ALA A 221 2.70 -1.10 20.56
N PHE A 222 2.51 0.10 21.14
CA PHE A 222 1.24 0.49 21.70
C PHE A 222 0.86 1.92 21.26
N PRO A 223 -0.34 2.15 20.72
CA PRO A 223 -1.35 1.13 20.35
C PRO A 223 -0.84 0.20 19.25
N PRO A 224 -1.36 -1.03 19.15
CA PRO A 224 -1.01 -1.95 18.07
C PRO A 224 -1.23 -1.29 16.72
N ILE A 225 -0.25 -1.38 15.82
CA ILE A 225 -0.34 -0.82 14.49
C ILE A 225 -1.00 -1.86 13.58
N PRO A 226 -2.18 -1.59 13.00
CA PRO A 226 -2.73 -2.48 11.98
C PRO A 226 -1.84 -2.46 10.74
N ASP A 227 -1.46 -3.63 10.28
CA ASP A 227 -0.58 -3.76 9.12
C ASP A 227 -1.42 -3.93 7.85
N HIS A 228 -1.62 -2.85 7.10
CA HIS A 228 -2.37 -2.86 5.86
C HIS A 228 -1.72 -3.72 4.77
N TRP A 229 -0.38 -3.84 4.76
CA TRP A 229 0.33 -4.72 3.83
C TRP A 229 0.10 -6.20 4.14
N ALA A 230 -0.08 -6.55 5.43
CA ALA A 230 -0.52 -7.89 5.81
C ALA A 230 -1.91 -8.20 5.24
N ALA A 231 -2.82 -7.21 5.18
CA ALA A 231 -4.13 -7.40 4.55
C ALA A 231 -4.03 -7.76 3.06
N HIS A 232 -3.12 -7.10 2.33
CA HIS A 232 -2.80 -7.49 0.95
C HIS A 232 -2.21 -8.89 0.87
N THR A 233 -1.32 -9.26 1.80
CA THR A 233 -0.75 -10.61 1.84
C THR A 233 -1.81 -11.67 2.07
N PHE A 234 -2.78 -11.43 2.97
CA PHE A 234 -3.89 -12.35 3.21
C PHE A 234 -4.74 -12.56 1.95
N ASP A 235 -4.97 -11.50 1.21
CA ASP A 235 -5.71 -11.54 -0.05
C ASP A 235 -4.98 -12.40 -1.10
N GLU A 236 -3.67 -12.19 -1.27
CA GLU A 236 -2.86 -12.99 -2.18
C GLU A 236 -2.81 -14.47 -1.78
N VAL A 237 -2.57 -14.75 -0.50
CA VAL A 237 -2.53 -16.12 0.04
C VAL A 237 -3.87 -16.85 -0.14
N ALA A 238 -4.98 -16.13 0.00
CA ALA A 238 -6.30 -16.70 -0.24
C ALA A 238 -6.50 -17.09 -1.72
N ALA A 239 -5.85 -16.39 -2.64
CA ALA A 239 -5.93 -16.58 -4.07
C ALA A 239 -4.80 -17.45 -4.68
N TRP A 240 -3.86 -17.93 -3.86
CA TRP A 240 -2.73 -18.73 -4.38
C TRP A 240 -3.18 -19.94 -5.20
N PRO A 241 -2.46 -20.27 -6.27
CA PRO A 241 -2.77 -21.43 -7.06
C PRO A 241 -2.54 -22.72 -6.27
N SER A 242 -3.44 -23.68 -6.39
CA SER A 242 -3.20 -25.04 -5.86
C SER A 242 -2.18 -25.74 -6.72
N VAL A 243 -0.99 -25.98 -6.19
CA VAL A 243 0.12 -26.66 -6.90
C VAL A 243 0.22 -28.11 -6.43
N PRO A 244 0.00 -29.12 -7.29
CA PRO A 244 0.15 -30.52 -6.93
C PRO A 244 1.57 -30.83 -6.42
N GLY A 245 1.66 -31.44 -5.23
CA GLY A 245 2.93 -31.78 -4.61
C GLY A 245 3.66 -30.64 -3.91
N ALA A 246 3.09 -29.43 -3.88
CA ALA A 246 3.61 -28.34 -3.07
C ALA A 246 3.50 -28.65 -1.57
N GLY A 247 4.42 -28.07 -0.77
CA GLY A 247 4.39 -28.20 0.69
C GLY A 247 3.14 -27.56 1.31
N ALA A 248 2.93 -27.82 2.59
CA ALA A 248 1.78 -27.30 3.33
C ALA A 248 1.74 -25.77 3.40
N THR A 249 2.88 -25.09 3.29
CA THR A 249 2.99 -23.63 3.29
C THR A 249 2.45 -22.97 2.01
N ALA A 250 2.51 -23.68 0.87
CA ALA A 250 2.02 -23.21 -0.43
C ALA A 250 0.50 -23.41 -0.63
N ARG A 251 -0.22 -23.85 0.39
CA ARG A 251 -1.69 -24.00 0.32
C ARG A 251 -2.38 -22.63 0.24
N PRO A 252 -3.48 -22.51 -0.54
CA PRO A 252 -4.33 -21.32 -0.46
C PRO A 252 -5.07 -21.24 0.89
N GLY A 253 -5.46 -20.03 1.26
CA GLY A 253 -6.24 -19.75 2.47
C GLY A 253 -5.40 -19.45 3.69
N LEU A 254 -6.06 -18.92 4.72
CA LEU A 254 -5.48 -18.52 6.00
C LEU A 254 -5.61 -19.68 7.02
N ASP A 255 -4.63 -19.78 7.92
CA ASP A 255 -4.80 -20.58 9.13
C ASP A 255 -5.60 -19.82 10.20
N ALA A 256 -5.77 -20.43 11.39
CA ALA A 256 -6.60 -19.84 12.44
C ALA A 256 -6.00 -18.55 13.01
N ASP A 257 -4.69 -18.48 13.24
CA ASP A 257 -4.03 -17.32 13.80
C ASP A 257 -4.00 -16.18 12.79
N GLU A 258 -3.68 -16.47 11.52
CA GLU A 258 -3.75 -15.52 10.40
C GLU A 258 -5.16 -14.95 10.23
N ALA A 259 -6.20 -15.79 10.31
CA ALA A 259 -7.59 -15.36 10.19
C ALA A 259 -8.04 -14.47 11.37
N HIS A 260 -7.62 -14.78 12.60
CA HIS A 260 -7.88 -13.92 13.76
C HIS A 260 -7.14 -12.59 13.67
N TYR A 261 -5.90 -12.60 13.19
CA TYR A 261 -5.16 -11.36 12.95
C TYR A 261 -5.79 -10.51 11.84
N ALA A 262 -6.28 -11.12 10.76
CA ALA A 262 -7.02 -10.43 9.71
C ALA A 262 -8.29 -9.74 10.25
N VAL A 263 -9.06 -10.41 11.10
CA VAL A 263 -10.21 -9.82 11.82
C VAL A 263 -9.77 -8.62 12.66
N ARG A 264 -8.68 -8.76 13.41
CA ARG A 264 -8.14 -7.69 14.23
C ARG A 264 -7.72 -6.47 13.41
N VAL A 265 -7.05 -6.67 12.28
CA VAL A 265 -6.70 -5.58 11.35
C VAL A 265 -7.99 -4.90 10.85
N ALA A 266 -8.99 -5.67 10.40
CA ALA A 266 -10.27 -5.13 9.95
C ALA A 266 -10.96 -4.26 11.02
N GLN A 267 -10.97 -4.70 12.27
CA GLN A 267 -11.58 -3.97 13.39
C GLN A 267 -10.83 -2.67 13.71
N LEU A 268 -9.48 -2.72 13.77
CA LEU A 268 -8.66 -1.53 14.04
C LEU A 268 -8.81 -0.48 12.93
N GLU A 269 -8.77 -0.90 11.66
CA GLU A 269 -8.96 -0.01 10.51
C GLU A 269 -10.39 0.55 10.48
N SER A 270 -11.39 -0.26 10.79
CA SER A 270 -12.78 0.19 10.90
C SER A 270 -12.97 1.28 11.95
N VAL A 271 -12.31 1.14 13.11
CA VAL A 271 -12.32 2.17 14.17
C VAL A 271 -11.66 3.45 13.69
N GLN A 272 -10.54 3.37 12.96
CA GLN A 272 -9.87 4.55 12.41
C GLN A 272 -10.78 5.30 11.42
N ILE A 273 -11.45 4.60 10.51
CA ILE A 273 -12.39 5.21 9.57
C ILE A 273 -13.58 5.84 10.30
N ARG A 274 -14.10 5.19 11.33
CA ARG A 274 -15.17 5.77 12.16
C ARG A 274 -14.76 7.12 12.77
N TYR A 275 -13.54 7.23 13.27
CA TYR A 275 -13.03 8.51 13.79
C TYR A 275 -12.76 9.50 12.65
N GLU A 276 -12.19 9.05 11.56
CA GLU A 276 -11.85 9.89 10.42
C GLU A 276 -13.07 10.50 9.75
N SER A 277 -14.15 9.73 9.61
CA SER A 277 -15.42 10.21 9.04
C SER A 277 -16.11 11.32 9.87
N GLN A 278 -15.72 11.49 11.13
CA GLN A 278 -16.21 12.57 12.00
C GLN A 278 -15.33 13.82 11.96
N ARG A 279 -14.14 13.76 11.33
CA ARG A 279 -13.21 14.88 11.24
C ARG A 279 -13.55 15.81 10.09
N THR A 280 -13.25 17.09 10.28
CA THR A 280 -13.36 18.10 9.22
C THR A 280 -12.14 19.02 9.30
N GLY A 281 -11.88 19.80 8.23
CA GLY A 281 -10.82 20.81 8.22
C GLY A 281 -11.07 22.02 9.13
N SER A 282 -12.20 22.08 9.86
CA SER A 282 -12.51 23.19 10.74
C SER A 282 -11.62 23.22 12.00
N THR A 283 -11.30 24.42 12.49
CA THR A 283 -10.52 24.61 13.73
C THR A 283 -11.15 23.88 14.93
N ALA A 284 -12.47 23.88 15.04
CA ALA A 284 -13.18 23.19 16.10
C ALA A 284 -12.99 21.66 16.01
N SER A 285 -13.02 21.08 14.81
CA SER A 285 -12.76 19.66 14.61
C SER A 285 -11.31 19.31 14.93
N ARG A 286 -10.35 20.09 14.45
CA ARG A 286 -8.93 19.91 14.77
C ARG A 286 -8.67 19.88 16.27
N TRP A 287 -9.28 20.80 17.00
CA TRP A 287 -9.13 20.93 18.46
C TRP A 287 -9.74 19.76 19.23
N THR A 288 -10.86 19.21 18.76
CA THR A 288 -11.62 18.19 19.49
C THR A 288 -11.33 16.76 19.02
N ARG A 289 -10.83 16.56 17.78
CA ARG A 289 -10.66 15.25 17.14
C ARG A 289 -9.30 15.06 16.47
N GLY A 290 -8.44 16.07 16.51
CA GLY A 290 -7.16 16.07 15.82
C GLY A 290 -7.29 16.40 14.32
N GLU A 291 -6.16 16.35 13.64
CA GLU A 291 -6.07 16.59 12.21
C GLU A 291 -6.78 15.47 11.41
N ILE A 292 -7.24 15.81 10.22
CA ILE A 292 -7.68 14.81 9.25
C ILE A 292 -6.51 13.89 8.88
N ALA A 293 -6.81 12.63 8.61
CA ALA A 293 -5.79 11.67 8.18
C ALA A 293 -5.10 12.16 6.90
N VAL A 294 -3.80 11.95 6.83
CA VAL A 294 -3.04 12.17 5.60
C VAL A 294 -3.52 11.22 4.51
N PRO A 295 -3.46 11.62 3.23
CA PRO A 295 -3.95 10.78 2.14
C PRO A 295 -3.32 9.39 2.10
N ALA A 296 -2.01 9.26 2.38
CA ALA A 296 -1.34 7.97 2.50
C ALA A 296 -1.97 7.07 3.57
N GLY A 297 -2.24 7.62 4.77
CA GLY A 297 -2.88 6.84 5.84
C GLY A 297 -4.31 6.42 5.52
N LEU A 298 -5.10 7.33 4.92
CA LEU A 298 -6.46 7.00 4.48
C LEU A 298 -6.46 5.99 3.33
N GLY A 299 -5.51 6.12 2.40
CA GLY A 299 -5.28 5.19 1.30
C GLY A 299 -4.95 3.79 1.81
N ALA A 300 -3.97 3.67 2.72
CA ALA A 300 -3.55 2.41 3.33
C ALA A 300 -4.72 1.68 4.04
N ILE A 301 -5.54 2.41 4.79
CA ILE A 301 -6.75 1.84 5.42
C ILE A 301 -7.74 1.35 4.35
N THR A 302 -7.90 2.12 3.26
CA THR A 302 -8.79 1.77 2.15
C THR A 302 -8.31 0.49 1.44
N GLU A 303 -7.01 0.35 1.21
CA GLU A 303 -6.35 -0.84 0.70
C GLU A 303 -6.62 -2.05 1.59
N ALA A 304 -6.35 -1.93 2.90
CA ALA A 304 -6.54 -3.00 3.87
C ALA A 304 -7.98 -3.51 3.88
N LEU A 305 -8.95 -2.61 4.02
CA LEU A 305 -10.37 -2.98 4.10
C LEU A 305 -10.87 -3.61 2.79
N GLY A 306 -10.43 -3.11 1.63
CA GLY A 306 -10.77 -3.69 0.34
C GLY A 306 -10.22 -5.11 0.15
N SER A 307 -8.95 -5.33 0.53
CA SER A 307 -8.30 -6.66 0.50
C SER A 307 -8.98 -7.63 1.48
N LEU A 308 -9.25 -7.18 2.71
CA LEU A 308 -9.93 -8.01 3.71
C LEU A 308 -11.37 -8.35 3.33
N TRP A 309 -12.06 -7.47 2.59
CA TRP A 309 -13.39 -7.81 2.06
C TRP A 309 -13.32 -9.02 1.11
N ARG A 310 -12.30 -9.12 0.25
CA ARG A 310 -12.12 -10.29 -0.62
C ARG A 310 -11.80 -11.54 0.18
N VAL A 311 -10.94 -11.47 1.19
CA VAL A 311 -10.69 -12.58 2.12
C VAL A 311 -11.98 -13.05 2.80
N ALA A 312 -12.82 -12.10 3.21
CA ALA A 312 -14.11 -12.39 3.88
C ALA A 312 -15.08 -13.17 2.99
N GLN A 313 -14.95 -13.14 1.65
CA GLN A 313 -15.77 -13.94 0.74
C GLN A 313 -15.46 -15.46 0.84
N THR A 314 -14.26 -15.84 1.25
CA THR A 314 -13.77 -17.22 1.22
C THR A 314 -13.38 -17.77 2.58
N ASN A 315 -13.14 -16.93 3.59
CA ASN A 315 -12.78 -17.30 4.94
C ASN A 315 -13.91 -17.03 5.92
N THR A 316 -14.44 -18.04 6.58
CA THR A 316 -15.62 -17.92 7.46
C THR A 316 -15.37 -17.08 8.71
N THR A 317 -14.16 -17.07 9.26
CA THR A 317 -13.80 -16.26 10.43
C THR A 317 -13.80 -14.77 10.08
N VAL A 318 -13.16 -14.39 9.00
CA VAL A 318 -13.15 -13.01 8.49
C VAL A 318 -14.54 -12.64 7.93
N GLY A 319 -15.24 -13.58 7.33
CA GLY A 319 -16.58 -13.41 6.77
C GLY A 319 -17.65 -12.98 7.78
N ALA A 320 -17.42 -13.23 9.07
CA ALA A 320 -18.30 -12.71 10.13
C ALA A 320 -18.32 -11.17 10.19
N GLU A 321 -17.29 -10.50 9.68
CA GLU A 321 -17.15 -9.04 9.66
C GLU A 321 -17.44 -8.42 8.28
N ILE A 322 -17.90 -9.19 7.29
CA ILE A 322 -17.97 -8.79 5.88
C ILE A 322 -18.76 -7.50 5.64
N ASP A 323 -19.91 -7.35 6.31
CA ASP A 323 -20.77 -6.16 6.15
C ASP A 323 -20.10 -4.91 6.76
N ALA A 324 -19.46 -5.07 7.93
CA ALA A 324 -18.73 -3.99 8.58
C ALA A 324 -17.51 -3.57 7.75
N ILE A 325 -16.76 -4.53 7.20
CA ILE A 325 -15.63 -4.27 6.30
C ILE A 325 -16.11 -3.52 5.06
N ALA A 326 -17.19 -3.97 4.42
CA ALA A 326 -17.74 -3.34 3.21
C ALA A 326 -18.17 -1.88 3.48
N GLU A 327 -18.89 -1.65 4.58
CA GLU A 327 -19.33 -0.31 4.99
C GLU A 327 -18.14 0.61 5.19
N ARG A 328 -17.11 0.16 5.91
CA ARG A 328 -15.93 0.98 6.22
C ARG A 328 -15.02 1.20 5.01
N ALA A 329 -14.83 0.20 4.16
CA ALA A 329 -14.11 0.34 2.89
C ALA A 329 -14.79 1.37 1.97
N THR A 330 -16.11 1.30 1.85
CA THR A 330 -16.91 2.25 1.07
C THR A 330 -16.82 3.66 1.62
N CYS A 331 -16.89 3.82 2.96
CA CYS A 331 -16.73 5.12 3.62
C CYS A 331 -15.34 5.70 3.36
N ALA A 332 -14.27 4.91 3.52
CA ALA A 332 -12.90 5.33 3.29
C ALA A 332 -12.67 5.80 1.85
N ALA A 333 -13.15 5.02 0.88
CA ALA A 333 -13.10 5.38 -0.54
C ALA A 333 -13.87 6.68 -0.83
N GLY A 334 -15.04 6.88 -0.24
CA GLY A 334 -15.80 8.12 -0.36
C GLY A 334 -15.08 9.34 0.22
N LEU A 335 -14.35 9.17 1.32
CA LEU A 335 -13.50 10.21 1.88
C LEU A 335 -12.34 10.56 0.94
N LEU A 336 -11.68 9.56 0.33
CA LEU A 336 -10.63 9.78 -0.67
C LEU A 336 -11.17 10.54 -1.88
N VAL A 337 -12.29 10.10 -2.47
CA VAL A 337 -12.92 10.77 -3.61
C VAL A 337 -13.25 12.23 -3.28
N SER A 338 -13.81 12.49 -2.09
CA SER A 338 -14.21 13.85 -1.69
C SER A 338 -13.04 14.80 -1.39
N ARG A 339 -11.83 14.27 -1.20
CA ARG A 339 -10.62 15.04 -0.87
C ARG A 339 -9.65 15.18 -2.03
N GLN A 340 -9.92 14.53 -3.16
CA GLN A 340 -9.10 14.67 -4.36
C GLN A 340 -9.23 16.11 -4.91
N ILE A 341 -8.14 16.67 -5.39
CA ILE A 341 -8.12 18.00 -5.99
C ILE A 341 -8.78 17.93 -7.38
N ASP A 342 -9.94 18.53 -7.49
CA ASP A 342 -10.70 18.64 -8.73
C ASP A 342 -10.23 19.82 -9.61
N ASP A 343 -10.82 19.95 -10.80
CA ASP A 343 -10.51 21.02 -11.75
C ASP A 343 -10.73 22.42 -11.15
N ALA A 344 -11.79 22.59 -10.36
CA ALA A 344 -12.13 23.88 -9.78
C ALA A 344 -11.10 24.31 -8.74
N ARG A 345 -10.67 23.40 -7.88
CA ARG A 345 -9.62 23.64 -6.90
C ARG A 345 -8.27 23.84 -7.60
N ALA A 346 -7.89 22.98 -8.54
CA ALA A 346 -6.63 23.07 -9.27
C ALA A 346 -6.50 24.44 -9.98
N ALA A 347 -7.55 24.93 -10.61
CA ALA A 347 -7.56 26.23 -11.30
C ALA A 347 -7.27 27.43 -10.40
N THR A 348 -7.37 27.29 -9.07
CA THR A 348 -7.01 28.33 -8.08
C THR A 348 -5.55 28.30 -7.65
N LEU A 349 -4.77 27.30 -8.07
CA LEU A 349 -3.38 27.06 -7.67
C LEU A 349 -2.40 27.63 -8.72
N PRO A 350 -1.16 27.99 -8.31
CA PRO A 350 -0.15 28.54 -9.22
C PRO A 350 0.16 27.65 -10.42
N GLU A 351 0.26 26.34 -10.19
CA GLU A 351 0.52 25.33 -11.22
C GLU A 351 -0.54 24.23 -11.15
N PRO A 352 -1.68 24.40 -11.83
CA PRO A 352 -2.83 23.49 -11.76
C PRO A 352 -2.48 22.03 -12.07
N ASP A 353 -1.57 21.78 -13.00
CA ASP A 353 -1.22 20.44 -13.47
C ASP A 353 -0.41 19.65 -12.43
N MET A 354 0.28 20.34 -11.51
CA MET A 354 0.98 19.71 -10.38
C MET A 354 0.02 19.26 -9.26
N ALA A 355 -1.25 19.63 -9.33
CA ALA A 355 -2.23 19.39 -8.28
C ALA A 355 -3.49 18.64 -8.74
N ARG A 356 -3.92 18.82 -10.00
CA ARG A 356 -5.15 18.23 -10.53
C ARG A 356 -5.13 16.71 -10.44
N GLY A 357 -6.14 16.13 -9.81
CA GLY A 357 -6.23 14.68 -9.62
C GLY A 357 -5.40 14.13 -8.47
N ALA A 358 -4.58 14.97 -7.82
CA ALA A 358 -3.77 14.59 -6.65
C ALA A 358 -4.54 14.74 -5.34
N TRP A 359 -3.93 14.30 -4.25
CA TRP A 359 -4.31 14.60 -2.87
C TRP A 359 -3.25 15.47 -2.21
N GLU A 360 -3.71 16.41 -1.38
CA GLU A 360 -2.83 17.30 -0.64
C GLU A 360 -2.83 17.02 0.86
N ARG A 361 -1.68 17.27 1.50
CA ARG A 361 -1.49 17.30 2.95
C ARG A 361 -1.05 18.70 3.36
N ALA A 362 -1.95 19.47 3.93
CA ALA A 362 -1.69 20.86 4.40
C ALA A 362 -1.07 21.77 3.30
N GLY A 363 -1.48 21.58 2.05
CA GLY A 363 -0.99 22.34 0.90
C GLY A 363 0.15 21.70 0.13
N ASP A 364 0.61 20.52 0.53
CA ASP A 364 1.65 19.79 -0.18
C ASP A 364 1.10 18.53 -0.84
N THR A 365 1.46 18.26 -2.09
CA THR A 365 1.37 16.92 -2.69
C THR A 365 2.65 16.15 -2.37
N GLN A 366 2.54 14.85 -2.15
CA GLN A 366 3.66 13.94 -1.94
C GLN A 366 3.37 12.61 -2.65
N ILE A 367 4.36 12.02 -3.31
CA ILE A 367 4.15 10.79 -4.11
C ILE A 367 3.64 9.60 -3.28
N ASP A 368 3.97 9.54 -1.99
CA ASP A 368 3.44 8.57 -1.02
C ASP A 368 1.91 8.67 -0.86
N ASP A 369 1.42 9.91 -0.71
CA ASP A 369 0.00 10.19 -0.59
C ASP A 369 -0.77 9.76 -1.84
N GLN A 370 -0.17 9.94 -3.02
CA GLN A 370 -0.78 9.55 -4.30
C GLN A 370 -0.79 8.03 -4.49
N GLN A 371 0.32 7.37 -4.18
CA GLN A 371 0.45 5.91 -4.28
C GLN A 371 -0.64 5.21 -3.48
N HIS A 372 -0.75 5.48 -2.17
CA HIS A 372 -1.71 4.82 -1.30
C HIS A 372 -3.16 5.18 -1.63
N ALA A 373 -3.45 6.45 -1.93
CA ALA A 373 -4.80 6.86 -2.28
C ALA A 373 -5.26 6.21 -3.59
N LEU A 374 -4.40 6.17 -4.62
CA LEU A 374 -4.69 5.50 -5.89
C LEU A 374 -4.89 4.00 -5.70
N SER A 375 -3.96 3.32 -5.01
CA SER A 375 -4.04 1.88 -4.74
C SER A 375 -5.30 1.54 -3.95
N GLY A 376 -5.63 2.30 -2.91
CA GLY A 376 -6.84 2.11 -2.12
C GLY A 376 -8.13 2.22 -2.95
N LEU A 377 -8.22 3.23 -3.82
CA LEU A 377 -9.36 3.36 -4.73
C LEU A 377 -9.43 2.21 -5.75
N LEU A 378 -8.29 1.76 -6.30
CA LEU A 378 -8.23 0.62 -7.22
C LEU A 378 -8.74 -0.66 -6.55
N VAL A 379 -8.27 -0.93 -5.32
CA VAL A 379 -8.67 -2.13 -4.57
C VAL A 379 -10.17 -2.10 -4.28
N VAL A 380 -10.70 -1.04 -3.68
CA VAL A 380 -12.13 -0.94 -3.38
C VAL A 380 -12.97 -0.98 -4.65
N ARG A 381 -12.57 -0.23 -5.70
CA ARG A 381 -13.28 -0.21 -6.97
C ARG A 381 -13.36 -1.59 -7.62
N THR A 382 -12.26 -2.34 -7.57
CA THR A 382 -12.21 -3.69 -8.16
C THR A 382 -12.96 -4.70 -7.33
N GLN A 383 -12.79 -4.67 -6.02
CA GLN A 383 -13.33 -5.71 -5.13
C GLN A 383 -14.83 -5.49 -4.84
N LEU A 384 -15.24 -4.28 -4.47
CA LEU A 384 -16.61 -4.03 -4.01
C LEU A 384 -17.54 -3.60 -5.15
N TYR A 385 -17.03 -2.95 -6.20
CA TYR A 385 -17.84 -2.42 -7.31
C TYR A 385 -17.65 -3.20 -8.63
N GLY A 386 -16.87 -4.28 -8.58
CA GLY A 386 -16.56 -5.15 -9.72
C GLY A 386 -15.40 -4.65 -10.57
N ALA A 387 -14.84 -5.54 -11.40
CA ALA A 387 -13.67 -5.25 -12.22
C ALA A 387 -13.93 -4.10 -13.23
N PHE A 388 -12.85 -3.41 -13.62
CA PHE A 388 -12.89 -2.50 -14.75
C PHE A 388 -13.24 -3.27 -16.03
N GLY A 389 -14.04 -2.64 -16.91
CA GLY A 389 -14.26 -3.19 -18.24
C GLY A 389 -12.94 -3.15 -19.02
N LYS A 390 -12.46 -4.31 -19.47
CA LYS A 390 -11.30 -4.43 -20.37
C LYS A 390 -11.71 -4.22 -21.80
#